data_e31301d8c0e706392640fb1c2fba8657
#
_entry.id   e31301d8c0e706392640fb1c2fba8657
#
_cell.length_a   1.000
_cell.length_b   1.000
_cell.length_c   1.000
_cell.angle_alpha   90.00
_cell.angle_beta   90.00
_cell.angle_gamma   90.00
#
_symmetry.space_group_name_H-M   'P 1'
#
loop_
_entity.id
_entity.type
_entity.pdbx_description
1 polymer ?
#
loop_
_entity_poly.entity_id
_entity_poly.type
_entity_poly.pdbx_seq_one_letter_code
_entity_poly.pdbx_strand_id
1 'polypeptide(L)'
;MSTKARAKPQRDRHQEIVEAAAQVITDRGLAETRIQDIADRCGVSPGLILYYFGSKDRLLVEALTYANDQSYLRMSRELRKMPAASERMDRLIQLSVPGLLPEYSLLDEWALWLEIWVRALRDPQMAKERENLDRRWVQSISEVIRYGRQTGEFPSDAADADDIAMEFGAMVDGLAIQVLLNDTVMTPARMHDICLDVARRLIGYDGTR
;
A
#
# COMPACT_ATOMS: atom_id res chain seq x y z
N MET A 1 -38.92 5.69 29.00
CA MET A 1 -37.82 4.80 29.40
C MET A 1 -36.67 5.03 28.43
N SER A 2 -35.65 5.81 28.85
CA SER A 2 -34.53 6.17 27.99
C SER A 2 -33.48 5.05 28.02
N THR A 3 -33.29 4.36 26.93
CA THR A 3 -32.28 3.31 26.78
C THR A 3 -30.90 4.00 26.70
N LYS A 4 -30.18 4.03 27.83
CA LYS A 4 -28.75 4.45 27.85
C LYS A 4 -27.98 3.56 26.87
N ALA A 5 -27.57 4.10 25.73
CA ALA A 5 -26.64 3.45 24.83
C ALA A 5 -25.38 3.06 25.63
N ARG A 6 -25.10 1.76 25.68
CA ARG A 6 -23.93 1.17 26.35
C ARG A 6 -22.68 1.76 25.66
N ALA A 7 -21.85 2.48 26.39
CA ALA A 7 -20.62 3.03 25.85
C ALA A 7 -19.80 1.87 25.23
N LYS A 8 -19.40 2.01 23.96
CA LYS A 8 -18.54 1.03 23.31
C LYS A 8 -17.19 0.94 24.03
N PRO A 9 -16.55 -0.24 24.06
CA PRO A 9 -15.21 -0.38 24.63
C PRO A 9 -14.24 0.61 23.97
N GLN A 10 -13.29 1.11 24.76
CA GLN A 10 -12.31 2.12 24.31
C GLN A 10 -11.54 1.67 23.06
N ARG A 11 -11.21 0.39 22.94
CA ARG A 11 -10.51 -0.21 21.80
C ARG A 11 -11.32 -0.15 20.50
N ASP A 12 -12.64 -0.38 20.59
CA ASP A 12 -13.53 -0.31 19.43
C ASP A 12 -13.63 1.13 18.89
N ARG A 13 -13.65 2.11 19.81
CA ARG A 13 -13.76 3.52 19.43
C ARG A 13 -12.48 4.06 18.76
N HIS A 14 -11.30 3.65 19.25
CA HIS A 14 -10.03 3.99 18.63
C HIS A 14 -9.99 3.47 17.18
N GLN A 15 -10.34 2.21 16.98
CA GLN A 15 -10.37 1.60 15.66
C GLN A 15 -11.37 2.28 14.71
N GLU A 16 -12.58 2.61 15.18
CA GLU A 16 -13.60 3.32 14.39
C GLU A 16 -13.07 4.69 13.90
N ILE A 17 -12.32 5.40 14.73
CA ILE A 17 -11.74 6.70 14.34
C ILE A 17 -10.63 6.50 13.29
N VAL A 18 -9.78 5.49 13.43
CA VAL A 18 -8.73 5.16 12.46
C VAL A 18 -9.35 4.81 11.10
N GLU A 19 -10.39 3.97 11.08
CA GLU A 19 -11.11 3.60 9.86
C GLU A 19 -11.77 4.79 9.19
N ALA A 20 -12.43 5.66 9.96
CA ALA A 20 -13.03 6.88 9.43
C ALA A 20 -11.95 7.83 8.87
N ALA A 21 -10.81 7.96 9.54
CA ALA A 21 -9.69 8.77 9.07
C ALA A 21 -9.12 8.23 7.76
N ALA A 22 -8.91 6.91 7.64
CA ALA A 22 -8.45 6.28 6.42
C ALA A 22 -9.40 6.54 5.24
N GLN A 23 -10.71 6.46 5.47
CA GLN A 23 -11.71 6.77 4.45
C GLN A 23 -11.69 8.26 4.03
N VAL A 24 -11.56 9.20 4.99
CA VAL A 24 -11.47 10.63 4.68
C VAL A 24 -10.21 10.94 3.87
N ILE A 25 -9.08 10.30 4.22
CA ILE A 25 -7.81 10.43 3.47
C ILE A 25 -7.99 9.94 2.03
N THR A 26 -8.63 8.79 1.85
CA THR A 26 -8.90 8.23 0.50
C THR A 26 -9.80 9.15 -0.32
N ASP A 27 -10.82 9.76 0.30
CA ASP A 27 -11.80 10.61 -0.41
C ASP A 27 -11.25 12.00 -0.76
N ARG A 28 -10.32 12.57 0.03
CA ARG A 28 -9.91 13.97 -0.06
C ARG A 28 -8.41 14.20 -0.21
N GLY A 29 -7.62 13.16 -0.05
CA GLY A 29 -6.17 13.26 0.09
C GLY A 29 -5.73 13.64 1.51
N LEU A 30 -4.47 13.36 1.83
CA LEU A 30 -3.91 13.58 3.17
C LEU A 30 -3.83 15.07 3.53
N ALA A 31 -3.44 15.92 2.56
CA ALA A 31 -3.27 17.37 2.78
C ALA A 31 -4.59 18.05 3.17
N GLU A 32 -5.70 17.68 2.52
CA GLU A 32 -7.01 18.28 2.72
C GLU A 32 -7.81 17.66 3.88
N THR A 33 -7.31 16.58 4.50
CA THR A 33 -7.97 15.90 5.62
C THR A 33 -7.92 16.75 6.88
N ARG A 34 -9.09 17.07 7.45
CA ARG A 34 -9.24 17.82 8.71
C ARG A 34 -9.80 16.94 9.81
N ILE A 35 -9.44 17.23 11.07
CA ILE A 35 -10.01 16.50 12.23
C ILE A 35 -11.54 16.61 12.25
N GLN A 36 -12.10 17.75 11.85
CA GLN A 36 -13.55 17.94 11.80
C GLN A 36 -14.23 16.97 10.83
N ASP A 37 -13.65 16.76 9.64
CA ASP A 37 -14.20 15.81 8.65
C ASP A 37 -14.22 14.38 9.18
N ILE A 38 -13.18 14.00 9.91
CA ILE A 38 -13.10 12.68 10.56
C ILE A 38 -14.12 12.58 11.70
N ALA A 39 -14.24 13.63 12.52
CA ALA A 39 -15.18 13.69 13.63
C ALA A 39 -16.64 13.56 13.15
N ASP A 40 -16.98 14.28 12.08
CA ASP A 40 -18.30 14.23 11.45
C ASP A 40 -18.62 12.83 10.90
N ARG A 41 -17.62 12.18 10.27
CA ARG A 41 -17.77 10.84 9.70
C ARG A 41 -18.02 9.77 10.75
N CYS A 42 -17.33 9.81 11.88
CA CYS A 42 -17.49 8.80 12.95
C CYS A 42 -18.45 9.23 14.07
N GLY A 43 -19.09 10.39 13.95
CA GLY A 43 -20.10 10.87 14.90
C GLY A 43 -19.53 11.16 16.30
N VAL A 44 -18.32 11.72 16.37
CA VAL A 44 -17.66 12.08 17.63
C VAL A 44 -17.24 13.54 17.62
N SER A 45 -16.85 14.08 18.79
CA SER A 45 -16.29 15.43 18.84
C SER A 45 -14.80 15.44 18.44
N PRO A 46 -14.29 16.53 17.81
CA PRO A 46 -12.86 16.71 17.56
C PRO A 46 -11.99 16.56 18.82
N GLY A 47 -12.50 17.01 19.97
CA GLY A 47 -11.82 16.88 21.26
C GLY A 47 -11.62 15.42 21.69
N LEU A 48 -12.59 14.54 21.36
CA LEU A 48 -12.46 13.12 21.65
C LEU A 48 -11.38 12.49 20.78
N ILE A 49 -11.28 12.86 19.51
CA ILE A 49 -10.20 12.41 18.62
C ILE A 49 -8.84 12.81 19.19
N LEU A 50 -8.67 14.07 19.57
CA LEU A 50 -7.42 14.55 20.17
C LEU A 50 -7.11 13.86 21.50
N TYR A 51 -8.12 13.48 22.27
CA TYR A 51 -7.94 12.71 23.50
C TYR A 51 -7.33 11.32 23.20
N TYR A 52 -7.78 10.61 22.14
CA TYR A 52 -7.28 9.29 21.79
C TYR A 52 -5.87 9.33 21.17
N PHE A 53 -5.62 10.28 20.27
CA PHE A 53 -4.44 10.29 19.41
C PHE A 53 -3.39 11.34 19.80
N GLY A 54 -3.76 12.32 20.63
CA GLY A 54 -2.89 13.42 21.05
C GLY A 54 -2.69 14.49 19.96
N SER A 55 -2.56 14.11 18.69
CA SER A 55 -2.42 15.05 17.58
C SER A 55 -3.07 14.52 16.30
N LYS A 56 -3.33 15.44 15.34
CA LYS A 56 -3.78 15.09 13.99
C LYS A 56 -2.76 14.18 13.29
N ASP A 57 -1.47 14.52 13.39
CA ASP A 57 -0.42 13.79 12.68
C ASP A 57 -0.34 12.31 13.13
N ARG A 58 -0.45 12.04 14.41
CA ARG A 58 -0.47 10.67 14.92
C ARG A 58 -1.67 9.88 14.41
N LEU A 59 -2.87 10.49 14.40
CA LEU A 59 -4.04 9.84 13.80
C LEU A 59 -3.82 9.54 12.32
N LEU A 60 -3.26 10.50 11.56
CA LEU A 60 -3.02 10.30 10.12
C LEU A 60 -2.02 9.18 9.86
N VAL A 61 -0.96 9.07 10.66
CA VAL A 61 0.00 7.95 10.58
C VAL A 61 -0.70 6.61 10.80
N GLU A 62 -1.49 6.48 11.86
CA GLU A 62 -2.22 5.25 12.16
C GLU A 62 -3.25 4.91 11.08
N ALA A 63 -3.94 5.92 10.54
CA ALA A 63 -4.91 5.74 9.45
C ALA A 63 -4.25 5.29 8.15
N LEU A 64 -3.09 5.84 7.80
CA LEU A 64 -2.31 5.43 6.64
C LEU A 64 -1.80 4.00 6.79
N THR A 65 -1.26 3.65 7.94
CA THR A 65 -0.82 2.28 8.24
C THR A 65 -1.99 1.30 8.09
N TYR A 66 -3.16 1.65 8.64
CA TYR A 66 -4.37 0.84 8.51
C TYR A 66 -4.80 0.68 7.04
N ALA A 67 -4.85 1.77 6.26
CA ALA A 67 -5.24 1.72 4.85
C ALA A 67 -4.29 0.82 4.04
N ASN A 68 -2.99 0.94 4.26
CA ASN A 68 -2.00 0.07 3.62
C ASN A 68 -2.15 -1.40 4.03
N ASP A 69 -2.39 -1.68 5.32
CA ASP A 69 -2.64 -3.05 5.79
C ASP A 69 -3.84 -3.69 5.07
N GLN A 70 -4.92 -2.91 4.87
CA GLN A 70 -6.08 -3.39 4.12
C GLN A 70 -5.76 -3.66 2.64
N SER A 71 -4.95 -2.81 2.01
CA SER A 71 -4.50 -2.99 0.61
C SER A 71 -3.65 -4.25 0.47
N TYR A 72 -2.67 -4.47 1.34
CA TYR A 72 -1.87 -5.70 1.35
C TYR A 72 -2.69 -6.96 1.59
N LEU A 73 -3.65 -6.92 2.50
CA LEU A 73 -4.55 -8.05 2.74
C LEU A 73 -5.42 -8.37 1.53
N ARG A 74 -5.92 -7.35 0.81
CA ARG A 74 -6.68 -7.54 -0.43
C ARG A 74 -5.81 -8.17 -1.51
N MET A 75 -4.63 -7.58 -1.77
CA MET A 75 -3.65 -8.08 -2.73
C MET A 75 -3.26 -9.53 -2.44
N SER A 76 -2.88 -9.84 -1.21
CA SER A 76 -2.50 -11.20 -0.80
C SER A 76 -3.63 -12.22 -1.02
N ARG A 77 -4.89 -11.85 -0.72
CA ARG A 77 -6.04 -12.73 -0.97
C ARG A 77 -6.28 -12.95 -2.46
N GLU A 78 -6.07 -11.93 -3.28
CA GLU A 78 -6.21 -12.01 -4.74
C GLU A 78 -5.13 -12.92 -5.34
N LEU A 79 -3.87 -12.70 -5.01
CA LEU A 79 -2.75 -13.49 -5.49
C LEU A 79 -2.87 -14.99 -5.09
N ARG A 80 -3.35 -15.29 -3.89
CA ARG A 80 -3.54 -16.68 -3.45
C ARG A 80 -4.60 -17.47 -4.22
N LYS A 81 -5.51 -16.79 -4.93
CA LYS A 81 -6.50 -17.46 -5.78
C LYS A 81 -5.90 -17.95 -7.10
N MET A 82 -4.74 -17.44 -7.47
CA MET A 82 -4.04 -17.80 -8.71
C MET A 82 -3.12 -19.01 -8.43
N PRO A 83 -3.27 -20.12 -9.16
CA PRO A 83 -2.46 -21.32 -8.93
C PRO A 83 -1.03 -21.14 -9.41
N ALA A 84 -0.80 -20.44 -10.54
CA ALA A 84 0.50 -20.26 -11.13
C ALA A 84 1.25 -19.06 -10.50
N ALA A 85 2.55 -19.25 -10.23
CA ALA A 85 3.40 -18.21 -9.69
C ALA A 85 3.63 -17.07 -10.70
N SER A 86 3.73 -17.41 -11.97
CA SER A 86 3.80 -16.45 -13.08
C SER A 86 2.58 -15.52 -13.10
N GLU A 87 1.36 -16.08 -12.98
CA GLU A 87 0.12 -15.28 -12.90
C GLU A 87 0.13 -14.36 -11.67
N ARG A 88 0.62 -14.83 -10.52
CA ARG A 88 0.77 -14.01 -9.31
C ARG A 88 1.71 -12.84 -9.53
N MET A 89 2.85 -13.09 -10.17
CA MET A 89 3.84 -12.05 -10.46
C MET A 89 3.28 -11.02 -11.45
N ASP A 90 2.67 -11.47 -12.54
CA ASP A 90 2.04 -10.57 -13.53
C ASP A 90 0.95 -9.71 -12.87
N ARG A 91 0.13 -10.31 -11.99
CA ARG A 91 -0.91 -9.57 -11.26
C ARG A 91 -0.34 -8.59 -10.24
N LEU A 92 0.71 -8.98 -9.51
CA LEU A 92 1.40 -8.09 -8.58
C LEU A 92 1.96 -6.87 -9.33
N ILE A 93 2.57 -7.06 -10.50
CA ILE A 93 3.05 -5.99 -11.35
C ILE A 93 1.91 -5.07 -11.78
N GLN A 94 0.77 -5.61 -12.26
CA GLN A 94 -0.39 -4.80 -12.64
C GLN A 94 -0.90 -3.93 -11.48
N LEU A 95 -0.97 -4.50 -10.27
CA LEU A 95 -1.40 -3.81 -9.05
C LEU A 95 -0.36 -2.80 -8.53
N SER A 96 0.86 -2.80 -9.07
CA SER A 96 1.92 -1.85 -8.71
C SER A 96 1.99 -0.64 -9.63
N VAL A 97 1.28 -0.63 -10.75
CA VAL A 97 1.39 0.44 -11.76
C VAL A 97 0.27 1.47 -11.59
N PRO A 98 0.61 2.72 -11.22
CA PRO A 98 -0.39 3.79 -11.09
C PRO A 98 -1.17 3.99 -12.40
N GLY A 99 -2.50 4.04 -12.32
CA GLY A 99 -3.36 4.33 -13.46
C GLY A 99 -3.47 3.24 -14.54
N LEU A 100 -2.87 2.06 -14.33
CA LEU A 100 -3.01 0.94 -15.27
C LEU A 100 -4.39 0.29 -15.19
N LEU A 101 -4.93 0.15 -13.98
CA LEU A 101 -6.19 -0.50 -13.70
C LEU A 101 -7.19 0.56 -13.21
N PRO A 102 -8.14 1.02 -14.05
CA PRO A 102 -9.07 2.09 -13.68
C PRO A 102 -9.99 1.76 -12.51
N GLU A 103 -10.27 0.47 -12.27
CA GLU A 103 -11.10 -0.01 -11.17
C GLU A 103 -10.42 0.06 -9.78
N TYR A 104 -9.12 0.34 -9.75
CA TYR A 104 -8.34 0.53 -8.52
C TYR A 104 -7.90 2.00 -8.44
N SER A 105 -8.07 2.63 -7.28
CA SER A 105 -7.58 3.99 -7.02
C SER A 105 -6.06 4.02 -6.78
N LEU A 106 -5.29 3.34 -7.64
CA LEU A 106 -3.83 3.23 -7.48
C LEU A 106 -3.11 4.57 -7.57
N LEU A 107 -3.65 5.54 -8.33
CA LEU A 107 -3.10 6.90 -8.35
C LEU A 107 -3.17 7.55 -6.97
N ASP A 108 -4.31 7.42 -6.28
CA ASP A 108 -4.50 7.99 -4.96
C ASP A 108 -3.64 7.26 -3.91
N GLU A 109 -3.55 5.93 -4.00
CA GLU A 109 -2.69 5.12 -3.12
C GLU A 109 -1.21 5.52 -3.28
N TRP A 110 -0.72 5.70 -4.50
CA TRP A 110 0.65 6.14 -4.77
C TRP A 110 0.91 7.59 -4.35
N ALA A 111 -0.07 8.48 -4.52
CA ALA A 111 0.04 9.85 -4.02
C ALA A 111 0.21 9.88 -2.49
N LEU A 112 -0.51 9.00 -1.76
CA LEU A 112 -0.33 8.83 -0.32
C LEU A 112 1.08 8.33 0.04
N TRP A 113 1.66 7.41 -0.75
CA TRP A 113 3.04 6.95 -0.56
C TRP A 113 4.05 8.10 -0.68
N LEU A 114 3.93 8.95 -1.69
CA LEU A 114 4.80 10.13 -1.83
C LEU A 114 4.69 11.06 -0.62
N GLU A 115 3.49 11.31 -0.11
CA GLU A 115 3.30 12.13 1.10
C GLU A 115 3.93 11.49 2.34
N ILE A 116 3.84 10.16 2.49
CA ILE A 116 4.52 9.42 3.57
C ILE A 116 6.04 9.61 3.47
N TRP A 117 6.63 9.43 2.29
CA TRP A 117 8.07 9.58 2.09
C TRP A 117 8.56 10.98 2.40
N VAL A 118 7.87 12.03 1.91
CA VAL A 118 8.22 13.43 2.21
C VAL A 118 8.15 13.71 3.71
N ARG A 119 7.14 13.22 4.42
CA ARG A 119 7.02 13.38 5.88
C ARG A 119 8.09 12.61 6.64
N ALA A 120 8.41 11.39 6.22
CA ALA A 120 9.42 10.54 6.83
C ALA A 120 10.81 11.19 6.87
N LEU A 121 11.12 12.12 5.95
CA LEU A 121 12.37 12.89 5.97
C LEU A 121 12.52 13.78 7.21
N ARG A 122 11.43 14.11 7.91
CA ARG A 122 11.42 15.08 9.03
C ARG A 122 10.76 14.55 10.30
N ASP A 123 10.07 13.41 10.23
CA ASP A 123 9.35 12.78 11.34
C ASP A 123 9.91 11.37 11.57
N PRO A 124 10.66 11.13 12.66
CA PRO A 124 11.23 9.82 12.98
C PRO A 124 10.17 8.71 13.17
N GLN A 125 8.97 9.05 13.68
CA GLN A 125 7.89 8.08 13.83
C GLN A 125 7.36 7.67 12.46
N MET A 126 7.13 8.63 11.57
CA MET A 126 6.74 8.37 10.20
C MET A 126 7.81 7.57 9.44
N ALA A 127 9.09 7.86 9.66
CA ALA A 127 10.19 7.10 9.06
C ALA A 127 10.15 5.62 9.45
N LYS A 128 9.86 5.33 10.72
CA LYS A 128 9.72 3.95 11.20
C LYS A 128 8.51 3.23 10.59
N GLU A 129 7.36 3.91 10.50
CA GLU A 129 6.16 3.32 9.87
C GLU A 129 6.38 3.08 8.38
N ARG A 130 7.01 4.03 7.67
CA ARG A 130 7.40 3.84 6.26
C ARG A 130 8.30 2.60 6.09
N GLU A 131 9.32 2.44 6.94
CA GLU A 131 10.20 1.27 6.88
C GLU A 131 9.44 -0.04 7.08
N ASN A 132 8.44 -0.06 7.97
CA ASN A 132 7.58 -1.24 8.16
C ASN A 132 6.74 -1.54 6.91
N LEU A 133 6.21 -0.51 6.25
CA LEU A 133 5.40 -0.65 5.03
C LEU A 133 6.27 -1.11 3.85
N ASP A 134 7.45 -0.52 3.65
CA ASP A 134 8.41 -0.93 2.61
C ASP A 134 8.81 -2.41 2.79
N ARG A 135 9.07 -2.84 4.03
CA ARG A 135 9.41 -4.23 4.32
C ARG A 135 8.29 -5.20 3.91
N ARG A 136 7.02 -4.82 4.13
CA ARG A 136 5.87 -5.63 3.69
C ARG A 136 5.76 -5.69 2.18
N TRP A 137 6.04 -4.59 1.50
CA TRP A 137 6.08 -4.56 0.04
C TRP A 137 7.11 -5.53 -0.51
N VAL A 138 8.36 -5.44 -0.06
CA VAL A 138 9.44 -6.36 -0.42
C VAL A 138 9.06 -7.81 -0.09
N GLN A 139 8.49 -8.06 1.09
CA GLN A 139 8.02 -9.38 1.48
C GLN A 139 6.95 -9.93 0.53
N SER A 140 6.00 -9.11 0.08
CA SER A 140 4.97 -9.55 -0.86
C SER A 140 5.55 -10.04 -2.19
N ILE A 141 6.58 -9.35 -2.70
CA ILE A 141 7.30 -9.75 -3.92
C ILE A 141 8.07 -11.04 -3.67
N SER A 142 8.85 -11.11 -2.59
CA SER A 142 9.68 -12.28 -2.28
C SER A 142 8.86 -13.54 -2.00
N GLU A 143 7.65 -13.42 -1.44
CA GLU A 143 6.73 -14.54 -1.26
C GLU A 143 6.29 -15.15 -2.60
N VAL A 144 6.01 -14.31 -3.61
CA VAL A 144 5.67 -14.80 -4.96
C VAL A 144 6.86 -15.51 -5.60
N ILE A 145 8.07 -14.95 -5.47
CA ILE A 145 9.29 -15.57 -5.99
C ILE A 145 9.55 -16.92 -5.31
N ARG A 146 9.48 -16.99 -3.98
CA ARG A 146 9.66 -18.25 -3.24
C ARG A 146 8.61 -19.29 -3.61
N TYR A 147 7.36 -18.87 -3.77
CA TYR A 147 6.30 -19.77 -4.21
C TYR A 147 6.60 -20.35 -5.59
N GLY A 148 7.02 -19.53 -6.56
CA GLY A 148 7.38 -20.00 -7.90
C GLY A 148 8.57 -20.96 -7.91
N ARG A 149 9.56 -20.74 -7.03
CA ARG A 149 10.69 -21.69 -6.84
C ARG A 149 10.23 -23.02 -6.22
N GLN A 150 9.31 -22.97 -5.25
CA GLN A 150 8.75 -24.18 -4.62
C GLN A 150 7.89 -25.00 -5.58
N THR A 151 7.17 -24.36 -6.51
CA THR A 151 6.35 -25.04 -7.52
C THR A 151 7.15 -25.47 -8.76
N GLY A 152 8.41 -25.04 -8.86
CA GLY A 152 9.28 -25.33 -10.02
C GLY A 152 8.99 -24.43 -11.24
N GLU A 153 8.17 -23.42 -11.11
CA GLU A 153 7.91 -22.46 -12.19
C GLU A 153 9.07 -21.45 -12.36
N PHE A 154 9.78 -21.14 -11.27
CA PHE A 154 10.92 -20.23 -11.29
C PHE A 154 12.21 -21.00 -10.95
N PRO A 155 13.36 -20.62 -11.58
CA PRO A 155 14.65 -21.23 -11.26
C PRO A 155 15.02 -21.07 -9.78
N SER A 156 15.61 -22.11 -9.19
CA SER A 156 16.02 -22.10 -7.79
C SER A 156 17.47 -21.66 -7.55
N ASP A 157 18.26 -21.57 -8.62
CA ASP A 157 19.68 -21.22 -8.63
C ASP A 157 19.97 -19.72 -8.79
N ALA A 158 18.92 -18.91 -8.91
CA ALA A 158 19.02 -17.46 -8.97
C ALA A 158 19.40 -16.84 -7.60
N ALA A 159 19.70 -15.53 -7.61
CA ALA A 159 19.98 -14.73 -6.43
C ALA A 159 18.90 -14.87 -5.34
N ASP A 160 19.19 -14.45 -4.12
CA ASP A 160 18.24 -14.50 -3.00
C ASP A 160 16.91 -13.80 -3.35
N ALA A 161 15.79 -14.38 -2.91
CA ALA A 161 14.46 -13.85 -3.24
C ALA A 161 14.20 -12.48 -2.60
N ASP A 162 14.80 -12.19 -1.45
CA ASP A 162 14.67 -10.88 -0.80
C ASP A 162 15.50 -9.82 -1.50
N ASP A 163 16.70 -10.17 -1.99
CA ASP A 163 17.56 -9.27 -2.76
C ASP A 163 16.87 -8.90 -4.09
N ILE A 164 16.36 -9.90 -4.82
CA ILE A 164 15.58 -9.67 -6.06
C ILE A 164 14.36 -8.78 -5.77
N ALA A 165 13.63 -9.06 -4.69
CA ALA A 165 12.45 -8.30 -4.32
C ALA A 165 12.78 -6.85 -3.97
N MET A 166 13.91 -6.60 -3.33
CA MET A 166 14.39 -5.25 -3.00
C MET A 166 14.78 -4.48 -4.26
N GLU A 167 15.54 -5.08 -5.18
CA GLU A 167 15.92 -4.46 -6.45
C GLU A 167 14.69 -4.14 -7.29
N PHE A 168 13.78 -5.10 -7.42
CA PHE A 168 12.56 -4.92 -8.19
C PHE A 168 11.65 -3.86 -7.57
N GLY A 169 11.45 -3.89 -6.25
CA GLY A 169 10.64 -2.90 -5.53
C GLY A 169 11.17 -1.48 -5.70
N ALA A 170 12.48 -1.28 -5.53
CA ALA A 170 13.11 0.03 -5.71
C ALA A 170 12.94 0.58 -7.15
N MET A 171 13.00 -0.30 -8.15
CA MET A 171 12.73 0.08 -9.54
C MET A 171 11.26 0.49 -9.73
N VAL A 172 10.31 -0.30 -9.20
CA VAL A 172 8.88 0.01 -9.27
C VAL A 172 8.59 1.38 -8.66
N ASP A 173 9.14 1.66 -7.47
CA ASP A 173 8.98 2.93 -6.78
C ASP A 173 9.48 4.11 -7.64
N GLY A 174 10.67 3.98 -8.23
CA GLY A 174 11.25 5.01 -9.09
C GLY A 174 10.42 5.27 -10.34
N LEU A 175 9.91 4.22 -11.00
CA LEU A 175 9.09 4.35 -12.20
C LEU A 175 7.70 4.91 -11.89
N ALA A 176 7.10 4.49 -10.77
CA ALA A 176 5.79 4.98 -10.32
C ALA A 176 5.80 6.49 -10.06
N ILE A 177 6.87 7.04 -9.49
CA ILE A 177 7.02 8.48 -9.30
C ILE A 177 6.96 9.23 -10.64
N GLN A 178 7.61 8.72 -11.69
CA GLN A 178 7.58 9.35 -13.01
C GLN A 178 6.16 9.33 -13.60
N VAL A 179 5.43 8.21 -13.46
CA VAL A 179 4.03 8.12 -13.89
C VAL A 179 3.16 9.13 -13.14
N LEU A 180 3.29 9.23 -11.81
CA LEU A 180 2.52 10.16 -10.99
C LEU A 180 2.79 11.63 -11.32
N LEU A 181 4.02 11.96 -11.71
CA LEU A 181 4.40 13.30 -12.12
C LEU A 181 4.01 13.60 -13.59
N ASN A 182 3.24 12.72 -14.23
CA ASN A 182 2.78 12.85 -15.61
C ASN A 182 3.93 13.02 -16.60
N ASP A 183 5.01 12.26 -16.44
CA ASP A 183 6.11 12.23 -17.40
C ASP A 183 5.59 11.80 -18.78
N THR A 184 6.04 12.51 -19.83
CA THR A 184 5.57 12.24 -21.20
C THR A 184 6.15 10.95 -21.79
N VAL A 185 7.23 10.44 -21.23
CA VAL A 185 7.92 9.22 -21.69
C VAL A 185 7.48 7.99 -20.86
N MET A 186 7.28 8.19 -19.55
CA MET A 186 6.90 7.11 -18.63
C MET A 186 5.38 7.06 -18.44
N THR A 187 4.71 6.34 -19.33
CA THR A 187 3.28 6.06 -19.23
C THR A 187 3.00 4.81 -18.37
N PRO A 188 1.78 4.61 -17.83
CA PRO A 188 1.41 3.38 -17.13
C PRO A 188 1.71 2.11 -17.94
N ALA A 189 1.37 2.10 -19.23
CA ALA A 189 1.64 0.95 -20.11
C ALA A 189 3.14 0.68 -20.25
N ARG A 190 3.95 1.74 -20.44
CA ARG A 190 5.41 1.59 -20.54
C ARG A 190 6.04 1.11 -19.24
N MET A 191 5.58 1.62 -18.09
CA MET A 191 6.03 1.14 -16.79
C MET A 191 5.71 -0.35 -16.63
N HIS A 192 4.50 -0.77 -16.97
CA HIS A 192 4.09 -2.18 -16.92
C HIS A 192 5.02 -3.07 -17.76
N ASP A 193 5.28 -2.69 -19.03
CA ASP A 193 6.16 -3.45 -19.92
C ASP A 193 7.58 -3.57 -19.37
N ILE A 194 8.14 -2.47 -18.83
CA ILE A 194 9.45 -2.47 -18.19
C ILE A 194 9.46 -3.40 -16.97
N CYS A 195 8.44 -3.32 -16.11
CA CYS A 195 8.37 -4.17 -14.92
C CYS A 195 8.30 -5.66 -15.29
N LEU A 196 7.51 -6.03 -16.30
CA LEU A 196 7.44 -7.40 -16.79
C LEU A 196 8.80 -7.88 -17.33
N ASP A 197 9.47 -7.06 -18.16
CA ASP A 197 10.75 -7.41 -18.74
C ASP A 197 11.86 -7.57 -17.68
N VAL A 198 11.89 -6.67 -16.69
CA VAL A 198 12.86 -6.76 -15.60
C VAL A 198 12.56 -7.96 -14.69
N ALA A 199 11.30 -8.20 -14.34
CA ALA A 199 10.92 -9.37 -13.53
C ALA A 199 11.34 -10.69 -14.22
N ARG A 200 11.12 -10.82 -15.52
CA ARG A 200 11.56 -11.98 -16.31
C ARG A 200 13.08 -12.18 -16.26
N ARG A 201 13.84 -11.11 -16.37
CA ARG A 201 15.31 -11.18 -16.31
C ARG A 201 15.84 -11.50 -14.92
N LEU A 202 15.27 -10.89 -13.86
CA LEU A 202 15.75 -11.09 -12.50
C LEU A 202 15.34 -12.46 -11.94
N ILE A 203 14.13 -12.92 -12.26
CA ILE A 203 13.54 -14.14 -11.70
C ILE A 203 13.76 -15.34 -12.62
N GLY A 204 13.93 -15.10 -13.93
CA GLY A 204 14.13 -16.15 -14.92
C GLY A 204 12.84 -16.92 -15.27
N TYR A 205 11.68 -16.25 -15.30
CA TYR A 205 10.44 -16.87 -15.71
C TYR A 205 9.93 -16.35 -17.06
N ASP A 206 9.27 -17.24 -17.81
CA ASP A 206 8.53 -16.84 -19.02
C ASP A 206 7.12 -16.41 -18.59
N GLY A 207 6.82 -15.10 -18.65
CA GLY A 207 5.51 -14.57 -18.28
C GLY A 207 4.35 -15.28 -18.96
N THR A 208 3.13 -15.13 -18.44
CA THR A 208 1.91 -15.65 -19.09
C THR A 208 1.79 -15.05 -20.49
N ARG A 209 1.72 -15.92 -21.51
CA ARG A 209 1.53 -15.56 -22.92
C ARG A 209 0.08 -15.19 -23.20
#